data_2c495032de1efeb15f126b01e82a7a82
#
_entry.id   2c495032de1efeb15f126b01e82a7a82
#
_cell.length_a   1.000
_cell.length_b   1.000
_cell.length_c   1.000
_cell.angle_alpha   90.00
_cell.angle_beta   90.00
_cell.angle_gamma   90.00
#
_symmetry.space_group_name_H-M   'P 1'
#
loop_
_entity.id
_entity.type
_entity.pdbx_description
1 polymer ?
#
loop_
_entity_poly.entity_id
_entity_poly.type
_entity_poly.pdbx_seq_one_letter_code
_entity_poly.pdbx_strand_id
1 'polypeptide(L)'
;MAAVNILETKGLTKSYGGVHANIDVDFVLPRNKITALIGPNGAGKSTFVGMVSGRTLPTRGTVHFEGQDISGLPAHKRMQLGMAYTFQITSIFPGLSVEDNVSLAAGRKLAHDKAAHAAKTAAVLEKIGLSDRSDQIASDLSYGHRRVLEIALGLAQDPKLFILDEPTQGLAEGEVDAFVALMRGLAEDTTILLIEHNMRVVADTADHVTVLDQGRLLASGSFDEVQANTAVQSAYLGTPANV
;
A
#
# COMPACT_ATOMS: atom_id res chain seq x y z
N MET A 1 -1.90 -25.00 -8.58
CA MET A 1 -0.80 -24.16 -9.12
C MET A 1 -0.25 -23.37 -7.95
N ALA A 2 1.08 -23.33 -7.78
CA ALA A 2 1.68 -22.50 -6.74
C ALA A 2 1.30 -21.02 -7.01
N ALA A 3 0.92 -20.28 -5.97
CA ALA A 3 0.61 -18.86 -6.11
C ALA A 3 1.87 -18.15 -6.64
N VAL A 4 1.73 -17.41 -7.75
CA VAL A 4 2.86 -16.66 -8.31
C VAL A 4 3.02 -15.39 -7.48
N ASN A 5 4.16 -15.26 -6.80
CA ASN A 5 4.47 -14.05 -6.05
C ASN A 5 4.77 -12.89 -7.00
N ILE A 6 4.22 -11.72 -6.73
CA ILE A 6 4.52 -10.51 -7.48
C ILE A 6 5.75 -9.79 -6.92
N LEU A 7 5.94 -9.89 -5.61
CA LEU A 7 7.07 -9.29 -4.90
C LEU A 7 7.68 -10.29 -3.93
N GLU A 8 9.00 -10.33 -3.89
CA GLU A 8 9.77 -11.12 -2.92
C GLU A 8 10.94 -10.31 -2.37
N THR A 9 11.23 -10.46 -1.10
CA THR A 9 12.47 -9.95 -0.50
C THR A 9 13.26 -11.09 0.12
N LYS A 10 14.59 -10.99 0.05
CA LYS A 10 15.52 -11.99 0.62
C LYS A 10 16.59 -11.30 1.45
N GLY A 11 16.62 -11.62 2.73
CA GLY A 11 17.59 -11.08 3.70
C GLY A 11 17.55 -9.56 3.77
N LEU A 12 16.38 -8.91 3.51
CA LEU A 12 16.30 -7.47 3.35
C LEU A 12 16.61 -6.77 4.67
N THR A 13 17.67 -5.97 4.66
CA THR A 13 18.22 -5.33 5.86
C THR A 13 18.47 -3.85 5.63
N LYS A 14 18.11 -3.03 6.62
CA LYS A 14 18.45 -1.61 6.66
C LYS A 14 18.99 -1.20 8.01
N SER A 15 20.16 -0.57 7.99
CA SER A 15 20.78 0.03 9.14
C SER A 15 21.06 1.51 8.90
N TYR A 16 20.87 2.32 9.93
CA TYR A 16 21.18 3.75 9.97
C TYR A 16 22.18 3.98 11.11
N GLY A 17 23.47 4.01 10.77
CA GLY A 17 24.52 4.03 11.78
C GLY A 17 24.42 2.77 12.67
N GLY A 18 24.27 2.95 13.98
CA GLY A 18 24.15 1.87 14.97
C GLY A 18 22.71 1.30 15.12
N VAL A 19 21.71 1.86 14.43
CA VAL A 19 20.30 1.41 14.55
C VAL A 19 19.95 0.47 13.40
N HIS A 20 19.50 -0.73 13.73
CA HIS A 20 19.01 -1.72 12.78
C HIS A 20 17.49 -1.58 12.65
N ALA A 21 17.03 -0.93 11.57
CA ALA A 21 15.60 -0.70 11.34
C ALA A 21 14.88 -1.92 10.75
N ASN A 22 15.58 -2.69 9.91
CA ASN A 22 15.12 -4.02 9.44
C ASN A 22 16.30 -4.97 9.39
N ILE A 23 16.05 -6.25 9.71
CA ILE A 23 17.08 -7.27 9.86
C ILE A 23 16.60 -8.56 9.22
N ASP A 24 17.23 -8.96 8.12
CA ASP A 24 17.02 -10.24 7.43
C ASP A 24 15.54 -10.54 7.16
N VAL A 25 14.81 -9.56 6.57
CA VAL A 25 13.38 -9.72 6.29
C VAL A 25 13.20 -10.48 4.98
N ASP A 26 12.72 -11.72 5.08
CA ASP A 26 12.24 -12.51 3.96
C ASP A 26 10.72 -12.38 3.87
N PHE A 27 10.23 -11.79 2.80
CA PHE A 27 8.82 -11.48 2.62
C PHE A 27 8.36 -11.90 1.22
N VAL A 28 7.13 -12.39 1.14
CA VAL A 28 6.48 -12.73 -0.12
C VAL A 28 5.13 -12.07 -0.23
N LEU A 29 4.79 -11.58 -1.43
CA LEU A 29 3.51 -10.97 -1.74
C LEU A 29 2.85 -11.74 -2.88
N PRO A 30 1.81 -12.53 -2.61
CA PRO A 30 1.07 -13.25 -3.65
C PRO A 30 0.34 -12.28 -4.58
N ARG A 31 0.27 -12.61 -5.87
CA ARG A 31 -0.42 -11.81 -6.88
C ARG A 31 -1.94 -11.82 -6.65
N ASN A 32 -2.59 -10.68 -6.94
CA ASN A 32 -4.04 -10.47 -6.85
C ASN A 32 -4.60 -10.85 -5.47
N LYS A 33 -3.88 -10.42 -4.43
CA LYS A 33 -4.25 -10.58 -3.03
C LYS A 33 -3.98 -9.29 -2.27
N ILE A 34 -4.70 -9.11 -1.17
CA ILE A 34 -4.42 -8.08 -0.19
C ILE A 34 -3.55 -8.71 0.91
N THR A 35 -2.30 -8.27 1.01
CA THR A 35 -1.44 -8.61 2.15
C THR A 35 -1.33 -7.40 3.06
N ALA A 36 -1.72 -7.57 4.32
CA ALA A 36 -1.53 -6.56 5.34
C ALA A 36 -0.15 -6.69 6.00
N LEU A 37 0.56 -5.58 6.12
CA LEU A 37 1.78 -5.45 6.91
C LEU A 37 1.46 -4.68 8.19
N ILE A 38 1.50 -5.39 9.31
CA ILE A 38 1.18 -4.83 10.63
C ILE A 38 2.38 -4.90 11.57
N GLY A 39 2.27 -4.30 12.73
CA GLY A 39 3.30 -4.32 13.77
C GLY A 39 3.25 -3.05 14.63
N PRO A 40 3.83 -3.05 15.83
CA PRO A 40 3.85 -1.90 16.69
C PRO A 40 4.59 -0.69 16.10
N ASN A 41 4.45 0.48 16.72
CA ASN A 41 5.23 1.65 16.32
C ASN A 41 6.72 1.38 16.50
N GLY A 42 7.52 1.77 15.50
CA GLY A 42 8.95 1.48 15.51
C GLY A 42 9.34 0.07 15.03
N ALA A 43 8.38 -0.79 14.67
CA ALA A 43 8.66 -2.16 14.19
C ALA A 43 9.46 -2.22 12.86
N GLY A 44 9.65 -1.10 12.16
CA GLY A 44 10.39 -1.05 10.91
C GLY A 44 9.53 -1.05 9.63
N LYS A 45 8.18 -0.97 9.76
CA LYS A 45 7.25 -1.01 8.62
C LYS A 45 7.56 0.05 7.55
N SER A 46 7.67 1.32 7.93
CA SER A 46 7.94 2.42 6.99
C SER A 46 9.30 2.29 6.31
N THR A 47 10.31 1.77 7.01
CA THR A 47 11.63 1.48 6.44
C THR A 47 11.56 0.32 5.45
N PHE A 48 10.86 -0.76 5.79
CA PHE A 48 10.62 -1.89 4.89
C PHE A 48 9.92 -1.43 3.60
N VAL A 49 8.82 -0.71 3.73
CA VAL A 49 8.09 -0.14 2.59
C VAL A 49 8.96 0.83 1.78
N GLY A 50 9.78 1.63 2.45
CA GLY A 50 10.76 2.49 1.80
C GLY A 50 11.75 1.72 0.92
N MET A 51 12.24 0.57 1.40
CA MET A 51 13.11 -0.31 0.62
C MET A 51 12.36 -0.99 -0.53
N VAL A 52 11.14 -1.48 -0.30
CA VAL A 52 10.30 -2.09 -1.35
C VAL A 52 9.90 -1.09 -2.42
N SER A 53 9.55 0.13 -2.06
CA SER A 53 9.16 1.18 -3.01
C SER A 53 10.34 1.88 -3.71
N GLY A 54 11.58 1.63 -3.29
CA GLY A 54 12.79 2.25 -3.87
C GLY A 54 13.07 3.68 -3.39
N ARG A 55 12.41 4.12 -2.32
CA ARG A 55 12.69 5.41 -1.64
C ARG A 55 13.92 5.32 -0.74
N THR A 56 14.23 4.12 -0.28
CA THR A 56 15.37 3.82 0.57
C THR A 56 16.13 2.64 -0.02
N LEU A 57 17.43 2.76 -0.19
CA LEU A 57 18.26 1.63 -0.61
C LEU A 57 18.51 0.70 0.60
N PRO A 58 18.41 -0.62 0.41
CA PRO A 58 18.78 -1.57 1.45
C PRO A 58 20.28 -1.49 1.76
N THR A 59 20.65 -1.84 2.98
CA THR A 59 22.06 -2.04 3.35
C THR A 59 22.57 -3.38 2.83
N ARG A 60 21.70 -4.41 2.84
CA ARG A 60 21.93 -5.73 2.22
C ARG A 60 20.61 -6.42 1.92
N GLY A 61 20.68 -7.55 1.24
CA GLY A 61 19.51 -8.29 0.76
C GLY A 61 18.98 -7.77 -0.56
N THR A 62 17.92 -8.41 -1.07
CA THR A 62 17.38 -8.12 -2.40
C THR A 62 15.88 -7.95 -2.38
N VAL A 63 15.37 -7.19 -3.35
CA VAL A 63 13.96 -7.02 -3.66
C VAL A 63 13.73 -7.46 -5.10
N HIS A 64 12.84 -8.42 -5.30
CA HIS A 64 12.45 -8.90 -6.62
C HIS A 64 10.98 -8.54 -6.90
N PHE A 65 10.72 -8.01 -8.08
CA PHE A 65 9.38 -7.71 -8.57
C PHE A 65 9.15 -8.43 -9.90
N GLU A 66 8.12 -9.26 -9.96
CA GLU A 66 7.87 -10.17 -11.11
C GLU A 66 9.12 -11.00 -11.50
N GLY A 67 9.88 -11.44 -10.50
CA GLY A 67 11.11 -12.21 -10.70
C GLY A 67 12.36 -11.39 -11.07
N GLN A 68 12.20 -10.10 -11.37
CA GLN A 68 13.31 -9.19 -11.69
C GLN A 68 13.89 -8.58 -10.40
N ASP A 69 15.21 -8.61 -10.24
CA ASP A 69 15.89 -7.86 -9.17
C ASP A 69 15.77 -6.36 -9.41
N ILE A 70 15.13 -5.67 -8.46
CA ILE A 70 14.92 -4.21 -8.48
C ILE A 70 15.63 -3.51 -7.32
N SER A 71 16.49 -4.19 -6.58
CA SER A 71 17.11 -3.70 -5.33
C SER A 71 17.79 -2.35 -5.49
N GLY A 72 18.50 -2.13 -6.60
CA GLY A 72 19.19 -0.88 -6.92
C GLY A 72 18.34 0.15 -7.66
N LEU A 73 17.08 -0.16 -8.03
CA LEU A 73 16.26 0.76 -8.80
C LEU A 73 15.62 1.82 -7.90
N PRO A 74 15.67 3.11 -8.29
CA PRO A 74 14.98 4.18 -7.58
C PRO A 74 13.45 4.11 -7.79
N ALA A 75 12.68 4.75 -6.90
CA ALA A 75 11.22 4.68 -6.88
C ALA A 75 10.56 4.94 -8.25
N HIS A 76 10.98 5.98 -8.99
CA HIS A 76 10.39 6.30 -10.29
C HIS A 76 10.57 5.17 -11.33
N LYS A 77 11.65 4.39 -11.27
CA LYS A 77 11.85 3.22 -12.14
C LYS A 77 10.94 2.06 -11.73
N ARG A 78 10.75 1.83 -10.42
CA ARG A 78 9.80 0.82 -9.92
C ARG A 78 8.36 1.17 -10.29
N MET A 79 7.99 2.46 -10.26
CA MET A 79 6.68 2.91 -10.75
C MET A 79 6.49 2.62 -12.25
N GLN A 80 7.55 2.75 -13.07
CA GLN A 80 7.49 2.39 -14.50
C GLN A 80 7.26 0.89 -14.73
N LEU A 81 7.68 0.03 -13.78
CA LEU A 81 7.43 -1.42 -13.83
C LEU A 81 6.00 -1.81 -13.39
N GLY A 82 5.23 -0.88 -12.85
CA GLY A 82 3.84 -1.11 -12.43
C GLY A 82 3.65 -1.14 -10.91
N MET A 83 4.51 -0.49 -10.14
CA MET A 83 4.28 -0.25 -8.72
C MET A 83 3.66 1.13 -8.52
N ALA A 84 2.66 1.26 -7.65
CA ALA A 84 2.17 2.54 -7.16
C ALA A 84 2.24 2.58 -5.63
N TYR A 85 2.35 3.80 -5.08
CA TYR A 85 2.44 4.04 -3.64
C TYR A 85 1.64 5.28 -3.28
N THR A 86 0.79 5.18 -2.24
CA THR A 86 0.17 6.37 -1.63
C THR A 86 1.04 6.88 -0.50
N PHE A 87 1.20 8.19 -0.43
CA PHE A 87 1.94 8.83 0.66
C PHE A 87 1.02 9.08 1.86
N GLN A 88 1.59 9.18 3.06
CA GLN A 88 0.87 9.61 4.26
C GLN A 88 0.39 11.07 4.17
N ILE A 89 1.00 11.87 3.29
CA ILE A 89 0.61 13.27 3.02
C ILE A 89 -0.18 13.32 1.73
N THR A 90 -1.33 13.98 1.77
CA THR A 90 -2.26 14.16 0.65
C THR A 90 -1.54 14.70 -0.59
N SER A 91 -1.54 13.91 -1.66
CA SER A 91 -0.81 14.21 -2.92
C SER A 91 -1.75 14.68 -4.04
N ILE A 92 -2.94 15.23 -3.69
CA ILE A 92 -3.88 15.80 -4.64
C ILE A 92 -3.50 17.24 -5.00
N PHE A 93 -3.98 17.70 -6.14
CA PHE A 93 -3.92 19.11 -6.55
C PHE A 93 -5.20 19.82 -6.08
N PRO A 94 -5.17 20.53 -4.96
CA PRO A 94 -6.40 21.02 -4.30
C PRO A 94 -7.18 22.03 -5.14
N GLY A 95 -6.52 22.78 -6.02
CA GLY A 95 -7.14 23.77 -6.89
C GLY A 95 -7.68 23.22 -8.22
N LEU A 96 -7.53 21.93 -8.47
CA LEU A 96 -8.07 21.28 -9.67
C LEU A 96 -9.35 20.51 -9.34
N SER A 97 -10.16 20.23 -10.38
CA SER A 97 -11.32 19.34 -10.24
C SER A 97 -10.89 17.91 -9.90
N VAL A 98 -11.82 17.09 -9.44
CA VAL A 98 -11.62 15.66 -9.21
C VAL A 98 -11.18 14.98 -10.52
N GLU A 99 -11.85 15.28 -11.64
CA GLU A 99 -11.52 14.75 -12.96
C GLU A 99 -10.12 15.17 -13.40
N ASP A 100 -9.75 16.45 -13.28
CA ASP A 100 -8.42 16.94 -13.66
C ASP A 100 -7.31 16.26 -12.86
N ASN A 101 -7.51 16.03 -11.56
CA ASN A 101 -6.58 15.30 -10.73
C ASN A 101 -6.31 13.90 -11.29
N VAL A 102 -7.36 13.11 -11.56
CA VAL A 102 -7.25 11.75 -12.10
C VAL A 102 -6.68 11.76 -13.53
N SER A 103 -7.12 12.72 -14.35
CA SER A 103 -6.64 12.92 -15.73
C SER A 103 -5.14 13.15 -15.78
N LEU A 104 -4.59 14.01 -14.92
CA LEU A 104 -3.14 14.24 -14.84
C LEU A 104 -2.37 12.96 -14.53
N ALA A 105 -2.89 12.12 -13.64
CA ALA A 105 -2.26 10.84 -13.30
C ALA A 105 -2.32 9.82 -14.46
N ALA A 106 -3.46 9.75 -15.16
CA ALA A 106 -3.67 8.87 -16.32
C ALA A 106 -2.83 9.30 -17.53
N GLY A 107 -2.67 10.61 -17.75
CA GLY A 107 -1.99 11.20 -18.90
C GLY A 107 -0.53 10.79 -19.05
N ARG A 108 0.12 10.34 -17.99
CA ARG A 108 1.51 9.88 -18.03
C ARG A 108 1.76 8.74 -19.04
N LYS A 109 0.79 7.82 -19.20
CA LYS A 109 0.90 6.69 -20.13
C LYS A 109 0.16 6.93 -21.44
N LEU A 110 -0.84 7.82 -21.47
CA LEU A 110 -1.82 7.97 -22.54
C LEU A 110 -1.78 9.37 -23.20
N ALA A 111 -0.68 10.12 -23.03
CA ALA A 111 -0.54 11.49 -23.52
C ALA A 111 -0.83 11.68 -25.04
N HIS A 112 -0.69 10.63 -25.82
CA HIS A 112 -0.88 10.66 -27.29
C HIS A 112 -2.23 10.12 -27.77
N ASP A 113 -3.06 9.55 -26.87
CA ASP A 113 -4.39 9.03 -27.16
C ASP A 113 -5.45 9.67 -26.26
N LYS A 114 -6.05 10.74 -26.75
CA LYS A 114 -7.04 11.51 -25.99
C LYS A 114 -8.30 10.70 -25.65
N ALA A 115 -8.72 9.80 -26.53
CA ALA A 115 -9.91 8.98 -26.30
C ALA A 115 -9.65 7.92 -25.22
N ALA A 116 -8.55 7.20 -25.30
CA ALA A 116 -8.13 6.25 -24.28
C ALA A 116 -7.88 6.94 -22.92
N HIS A 117 -7.32 8.16 -22.94
CA HIS A 117 -7.08 8.95 -21.75
C HIS A 117 -8.40 9.34 -21.04
N ALA A 118 -9.37 9.88 -21.78
CA ALA A 118 -10.68 10.24 -21.22
C ALA A 118 -11.43 8.99 -20.71
N ALA A 119 -11.43 7.90 -21.48
CA ALA A 119 -12.04 6.63 -21.05
C ALA A 119 -11.41 6.09 -19.76
N LYS A 120 -10.08 6.16 -19.63
CA LYS A 120 -9.36 5.75 -18.41
C LYS A 120 -9.73 6.60 -17.21
N THR A 121 -9.79 7.93 -17.37
CA THR A 121 -10.18 8.86 -16.32
C THR A 121 -11.60 8.53 -15.82
N ALA A 122 -12.57 8.38 -16.74
CA ALA A 122 -13.94 8.03 -16.39
C ALA A 122 -14.04 6.67 -15.67
N ALA A 123 -13.36 5.64 -16.17
CA ALA A 123 -13.36 4.31 -15.56
C ALA A 123 -12.77 4.32 -14.14
N VAL A 124 -11.72 5.11 -13.88
CA VAL A 124 -11.16 5.26 -12.53
C VAL A 124 -12.15 5.96 -11.61
N LEU A 125 -12.78 7.06 -12.05
CA LEU A 125 -13.77 7.79 -11.27
C LEU A 125 -14.98 6.92 -10.91
N GLU A 126 -15.45 6.09 -11.84
CA GLU A 126 -16.50 5.11 -11.61
C GLU A 126 -16.08 4.07 -10.56
N LYS A 127 -14.88 3.51 -10.73
CA LYS A 127 -14.35 2.46 -9.83
C LYS A 127 -14.21 2.92 -8.37
N ILE A 128 -13.93 4.22 -8.16
CA ILE A 128 -13.79 4.81 -6.82
C ILE A 128 -15.07 5.49 -6.31
N GLY A 129 -16.16 5.53 -7.12
CA GLY A 129 -17.44 6.15 -6.73
C GLY A 129 -17.42 7.68 -6.67
N LEU A 130 -16.59 8.36 -7.46
CA LEU A 130 -16.53 9.83 -7.51
C LEU A 130 -17.00 10.43 -8.85
N SER A 131 -17.67 9.66 -9.71
CA SER A 131 -18.18 10.16 -11.01
C SER A 131 -19.10 11.35 -10.86
N ASP A 132 -20.01 11.32 -9.88
CA ASP A 132 -20.98 12.42 -9.62
C ASP A 132 -20.32 13.69 -9.07
N ARG A 133 -19.01 13.64 -8.77
CA ARG A 133 -18.22 14.75 -8.23
C ARG A 133 -17.07 15.15 -9.15
N SER A 134 -17.08 14.69 -10.40
CA SER A 134 -16.00 14.92 -11.37
C SER A 134 -15.59 16.38 -11.48
N ASP A 135 -16.57 17.29 -11.54
CA ASP A 135 -16.37 18.74 -11.67
C ASP A 135 -16.06 19.45 -10.34
N GLN A 136 -16.22 18.77 -9.19
CA GLN A 136 -16.00 19.38 -7.89
C GLN A 136 -14.50 19.67 -7.69
N ILE A 137 -14.18 20.87 -7.15
CA ILE A 137 -12.81 21.21 -6.80
C ILE A 137 -12.33 20.33 -5.64
N ALA A 138 -11.13 19.77 -5.76
CA ALA A 138 -10.62 18.78 -4.81
C ALA A 138 -10.48 19.33 -3.37
N SER A 139 -10.24 20.64 -3.19
CA SER A 139 -10.23 21.28 -1.86
C SER A 139 -11.58 21.25 -1.16
N ASP A 140 -12.69 21.14 -1.92
CA ASP A 140 -14.05 21.20 -1.38
C ASP A 140 -14.60 19.82 -1.03
N LEU A 141 -13.82 18.76 -1.30
CA LEU A 141 -14.13 17.39 -0.89
C LEU A 141 -14.00 17.22 0.64
N SER A 142 -14.83 16.32 1.21
CA SER A 142 -14.59 15.82 2.57
C SER A 142 -13.23 15.14 2.67
N TYR A 143 -12.73 14.97 3.90
CA TYR A 143 -11.46 14.28 4.13
C TYR A 143 -11.46 12.86 3.53
N GLY A 144 -12.54 12.10 3.73
CA GLY A 144 -12.66 10.75 3.18
C GLY A 144 -12.66 10.74 1.65
N HIS A 145 -13.40 11.65 0.99
CA HIS A 145 -13.38 11.75 -0.46
C HIS A 145 -12.01 12.16 -1.02
N ARG A 146 -11.26 13.03 -0.31
CA ARG A 146 -9.87 13.35 -0.68
C ARG A 146 -8.97 12.12 -0.59
N ARG A 147 -9.18 11.28 0.43
CA ARG A 147 -8.43 10.02 0.59
C ARG A 147 -8.74 9.03 -0.54
N VAL A 148 -10.01 8.92 -0.93
CA VAL A 148 -10.42 8.11 -2.10
C VAL A 148 -9.83 8.68 -3.41
N LEU A 149 -9.78 9.99 -3.57
CA LEU A 149 -9.13 10.62 -4.73
C LEU A 149 -7.63 10.31 -4.81
N GLU A 150 -6.91 10.25 -3.68
CA GLU A 150 -5.51 9.81 -3.66
C GLU A 150 -5.34 8.38 -4.18
N ILE A 151 -6.25 7.48 -3.80
CA ILE A 151 -6.27 6.11 -4.33
C ILE A 151 -6.49 6.14 -5.84
N ALA A 152 -7.39 6.99 -6.34
CA ALA A 152 -7.63 7.16 -7.76
C ALA A 152 -6.37 7.55 -8.55
N LEU A 153 -5.55 8.48 -8.01
CA LEU A 153 -4.28 8.87 -8.66
C LEU A 153 -3.32 7.69 -8.82
N GLY A 154 -3.29 6.79 -7.83
CA GLY A 154 -2.52 5.55 -7.93
C GLY A 154 -3.09 4.58 -8.96
N LEU A 155 -4.41 4.37 -8.96
CA LEU A 155 -5.12 3.46 -9.88
C LEU A 155 -5.04 3.92 -11.34
N ALA A 156 -5.04 5.23 -11.57
CA ALA A 156 -4.93 5.79 -12.92
C ALA A 156 -3.62 5.40 -13.62
N GLN A 157 -2.62 4.95 -12.88
CA GLN A 157 -1.35 4.47 -13.40
C GLN A 157 -1.34 2.98 -13.77
N ASP A 158 -2.47 2.26 -13.66
CA ASP A 158 -2.58 0.79 -13.87
C ASP A 158 -1.51 0.01 -13.10
N PRO A 159 -1.49 0.09 -11.77
CA PRO A 159 -0.48 -0.61 -11.01
C PRO A 159 -0.76 -2.11 -10.96
N LYS A 160 0.30 -2.92 -11.09
CA LYS A 160 0.28 -4.35 -10.79
C LYS A 160 0.39 -4.59 -9.29
N LEU A 161 1.08 -3.69 -8.59
CA LEU A 161 1.22 -3.64 -7.13
C LEU A 161 0.91 -2.24 -6.64
N PHE A 162 -0.06 -2.16 -5.74
CA PHE A 162 -0.44 -0.91 -5.08
C PHE A 162 -0.11 -0.98 -3.58
N ILE A 163 0.77 -0.11 -3.13
CA ILE A 163 1.18 -0.01 -1.73
C ILE A 163 0.41 1.15 -1.08
N LEU A 164 -0.37 0.84 -0.06
CA LEU A 164 -1.21 1.78 0.68
C LEU A 164 -0.70 1.91 2.12
N ASP A 165 -0.30 3.11 2.50
CA ASP A 165 0.31 3.38 3.82
C ASP A 165 -0.69 4.14 4.71
N GLU A 166 -1.26 3.43 5.69
CA GLU A 166 -2.27 3.90 6.64
C GLU A 166 -3.45 4.63 5.98
N PRO A 167 -4.10 4.02 4.95
CA PRO A 167 -5.10 4.71 4.15
C PRO A 167 -6.37 5.04 4.92
N THR A 168 -6.66 4.37 6.05
CA THR A 168 -7.88 4.62 6.84
C THR A 168 -7.67 5.61 7.98
N GLN A 169 -6.46 6.13 8.15
CA GLN A 169 -6.18 7.10 9.20
C GLN A 169 -7.05 8.35 9.05
N GLY A 170 -7.83 8.68 10.09
CA GLY A 170 -8.70 9.86 10.14
C GLY A 170 -10.04 9.71 9.44
N LEU A 171 -10.38 8.54 8.89
CA LEU A 171 -11.69 8.25 8.34
C LEU A 171 -12.73 8.03 9.44
N ALA A 172 -13.96 8.47 9.19
CA ALA A 172 -15.11 8.12 10.01
C ALA A 172 -15.50 6.63 9.79
N GLU A 173 -16.24 6.03 10.73
CA GLU A 173 -16.56 4.61 10.71
C GLU A 173 -17.27 4.17 9.42
N GLY A 174 -18.25 4.95 8.93
CA GLY A 174 -18.94 4.66 7.67
C GLY A 174 -18.04 4.82 6.43
N GLU A 175 -17.02 5.70 6.49
CA GLU A 175 -16.02 5.84 5.42
C GLU A 175 -15.05 4.65 5.41
N VAL A 176 -14.77 4.05 6.57
CA VAL A 176 -13.97 2.82 6.69
C VAL A 176 -14.68 1.65 5.99
N ASP A 177 -15.99 1.49 6.17
CA ASP A 177 -16.75 0.42 5.51
C ASP A 177 -16.72 0.57 3.99
N ALA A 178 -16.89 1.78 3.48
CA ALA A 178 -16.77 2.07 2.05
C ALA A 178 -15.34 1.80 1.53
N PHE A 179 -14.32 2.13 2.31
CA PHE A 179 -12.92 1.81 1.98
C PHE A 179 -12.67 0.30 1.90
N VAL A 180 -13.18 -0.49 2.86
CA VAL A 180 -13.08 -1.96 2.86
C VAL A 180 -13.69 -2.54 1.59
N ALA A 181 -14.90 -2.10 1.22
CA ALA A 181 -15.56 -2.55 -0.01
C ALA A 181 -14.75 -2.19 -1.26
N LEU A 182 -14.21 -0.97 -1.32
CA LEU A 182 -13.34 -0.53 -2.41
C LEU A 182 -12.09 -1.41 -2.52
N MET A 183 -11.39 -1.68 -1.41
CA MET A 183 -10.17 -2.50 -1.43
C MET A 183 -10.43 -3.92 -1.95
N ARG A 184 -11.52 -4.55 -1.53
CA ARG A 184 -11.89 -5.89 -2.03
C ARG A 184 -12.16 -5.88 -3.54
N GLY A 185 -12.88 -4.89 -4.05
CA GLY A 185 -13.10 -4.73 -5.49
C GLY A 185 -11.82 -4.48 -6.29
N LEU A 186 -10.85 -3.73 -5.71
CA LEU A 186 -9.58 -3.48 -6.37
C LEU A 186 -8.67 -4.71 -6.44
N ALA A 187 -8.75 -5.60 -5.45
CA ALA A 187 -7.89 -6.78 -5.36
C ALA A 187 -8.19 -7.84 -6.44
N GLU A 188 -9.32 -7.75 -7.12
CA GLU A 188 -9.64 -8.63 -8.27
C GLU A 188 -8.60 -8.48 -9.40
N ASP A 189 -8.13 -7.25 -9.64
CA ASP A 189 -7.21 -6.93 -10.74
C ASP A 189 -5.83 -6.45 -10.28
N THR A 190 -5.70 -6.01 -9.02
CA THR A 190 -4.49 -5.35 -8.50
C THR A 190 -4.02 -6.03 -7.24
N THR A 191 -2.73 -6.32 -7.14
CA THR A 191 -2.14 -6.77 -5.86
C THR A 191 -2.00 -5.60 -4.91
N ILE A 192 -2.36 -5.77 -3.64
CA ILE A 192 -2.32 -4.70 -2.63
C ILE A 192 -1.41 -5.11 -1.47
N LEU A 193 -0.46 -4.23 -1.15
CA LEU A 193 0.26 -4.24 0.11
C LEU A 193 -0.31 -3.13 0.99
N LEU A 194 -1.04 -3.51 2.03
CA LEU A 194 -1.74 -2.61 2.93
C LEU A 194 -0.97 -2.48 4.24
N ILE A 195 -0.48 -1.30 4.56
CA ILE A 195 0.10 -1.00 5.87
C ILE A 195 -1.01 -0.41 6.72
N GLU A 196 -1.37 -1.07 7.81
CA GLU A 196 -2.47 -0.66 8.67
C GLU A 196 -2.19 -0.96 10.15
N HIS A 197 -2.85 -0.20 11.00
CA HIS A 197 -2.89 -0.43 12.44
C HIS A 197 -4.31 -0.66 12.96
N ASN A 198 -5.33 -0.41 12.13
CA ASN A 198 -6.73 -0.71 12.43
C ASN A 198 -6.99 -2.20 12.17
N MET A 199 -7.06 -3.00 13.27
CA MET A 199 -7.22 -4.45 13.17
C MET A 199 -8.55 -4.88 12.54
N ARG A 200 -9.63 -4.06 12.66
CA ARG A 200 -10.89 -4.30 11.95
C ARG A 200 -10.69 -4.24 10.44
N VAL A 201 -10.02 -3.20 9.95
CA VAL A 201 -9.71 -3.07 8.52
C VAL A 201 -8.86 -4.23 8.02
N VAL A 202 -7.84 -4.64 8.81
CA VAL A 202 -7.00 -5.79 8.46
C VAL A 202 -7.84 -7.07 8.38
N ALA A 203 -8.68 -7.34 9.39
CA ALA A 203 -9.55 -8.53 9.43
C ALA A 203 -10.54 -8.54 8.24
N ASP A 204 -11.12 -7.37 7.92
CA ASP A 204 -12.14 -7.25 6.89
C ASP A 204 -11.57 -7.21 5.46
N THR A 205 -10.28 -6.92 5.26
CA THR A 205 -9.70 -6.77 3.91
C THR A 205 -8.64 -7.79 3.56
N ALA A 206 -7.77 -8.18 4.50
CA ALA A 206 -6.56 -8.90 4.17
C ALA A 206 -6.80 -10.39 3.89
N ASP A 207 -6.27 -10.89 2.78
CA ASP A 207 -6.17 -12.33 2.50
C ASP A 207 -5.00 -12.96 3.27
N HIS A 208 -3.99 -12.15 3.59
CA HIS A 208 -2.78 -12.56 4.29
C HIS A 208 -2.26 -11.44 5.16
N VAL A 209 -1.73 -11.77 6.32
CA VAL A 209 -1.18 -10.81 7.28
C VAL A 209 0.26 -11.16 7.58
N THR A 210 1.14 -10.15 7.54
CA THR A 210 2.54 -10.26 7.95
C THR A 210 2.79 -9.27 9.09
N VAL A 211 3.41 -9.75 10.15
CA VAL A 211 3.76 -8.96 11.34
C VAL A 211 5.24 -8.68 11.37
N LEU A 212 5.60 -7.39 11.44
CA LEU A 212 6.94 -6.96 11.78
C LEU A 212 7.01 -6.56 13.26
N ASP A 213 8.08 -6.98 13.92
CA ASP A 213 8.46 -6.50 15.25
C ASP A 213 9.97 -6.34 15.32
N GLN A 214 10.44 -5.24 15.92
CA GLN A 214 11.86 -4.92 16.10
C GLN A 214 12.72 -5.15 14.82
N GLY A 215 12.15 -4.78 13.66
CA GLY A 215 12.80 -4.90 12.36
C GLY A 215 12.84 -6.31 11.76
N ARG A 216 12.19 -7.30 12.37
CA ARG A 216 12.15 -8.69 11.92
C ARG A 216 10.73 -9.13 11.59
N LEU A 217 10.60 -10.12 10.72
CA LEU A 217 9.33 -10.81 10.52
C LEU A 217 9.06 -11.68 11.75
N LEU A 218 7.94 -11.39 12.46
CA LEU A 218 7.53 -12.11 13.65
C LEU A 218 6.56 -13.24 13.35
N ALA A 219 5.59 -13.00 12.48
CA ALA A 219 4.58 -13.97 12.08
C ALA A 219 4.03 -13.64 10.68
N SER A 220 3.49 -14.66 10.00
CA SER A 220 2.84 -14.51 8.70
C SER A 220 1.80 -15.62 8.54
N GLY A 221 0.59 -15.29 8.09
CA GLY A 221 -0.53 -16.24 7.95
C GLY A 221 -1.85 -15.54 7.67
N SER A 222 -2.96 -16.23 7.90
CA SER A 222 -4.29 -15.63 7.94
C SER A 222 -4.41 -14.69 9.15
N PHE A 223 -5.44 -13.83 9.14
CA PHE A 223 -5.69 -12.94 10.28
C PHE A 223 -5.89 -13.72 11.58
N ASP A 224 -6.65 -14.82 11.55
CA ASP A 224 -6.93 -15.64 12.73
C ASP A 224 -5.66 -16.34 13.26
N GLU A 225 -4.80 -16.87 12.37
CA GLU A 225 -3.52 -17.47 12.77
C GLU A 225 -2.60 -16.44 13.44
N VAL A 226 -2.52 -15.24 12.88
CA VAL A 226 -1.71 -14.15 13.41
C VAL A 226 -2.27 -13.66 14.74
N GLN A 227 -3.59 -13.50 14.85
CA GLN A 227 -4.25 -13.06 16.08
C GLN A 227 -4.06 -14.07 17.23
N ALA A 228 -4.08 -15.37 16.93
CA ALA A 228 -3.87 -16.43 17.91
C ALA A 228 -2.39 -16.61 18.33
N ASN A 229 -1.46 -15.99 17.62
CA ASN A 229 -0.03 -16.14 17.89
C ASN A 229 0.37 -15.39 19.17
N THR A 230 0.87 -16.13 20.17
CA THR A 230 1.24 -15.56 21.48
C THR A 230 2.39 -14.55 21.39
N ALA A 231 3.33 -14.72 20.49
CA ALA A 231 4.41 -13.76 20.28
C ALA A 231 3.87 -12.43 19.71
N VAL A 232 2.89 -12.49 18.79
CA VAL A 232 2.21 -11.30 18.26
C VAL A 232 1.44 -10.58 19.36
N GLN A 233 0.66 -11.33 20.16
CA GLN A 233 -0.08 -10.76 21.30
C GLN A 233 0.88 -10.05 22.26
N SER A 234 2.02 -10.66 22.59
CA SER A 234 3.03 -10.07 23.47
C SER A 234 3.66 -8.80 22.89
N ALA A 235 3.91 -8.76 21.57
CA ALA A 235 4.48 -7.59 20.90
C ALA A 235 3.53 -6.38 20.92
N TYR A 236 2.22 -6.62 20.83
CA TYR A 236 1.20 -5.55 20.87
C TYR A 236 0.82 -5.10 22.29
N LEU A 237 0.79 -6.03 23.25
CA LEU A 237 0.42 -5.73 24.64
C LEU A 237 1.59 -5.18 25.47
N GLY A 238 2.80 -5.26 24.93
CA GLY A 238 4.03 -5.01 25.66
C GLY A 238 4.34 -6.17 26.62
N THR A 239 5.62 -6.49 26.81
CA THR A 239 6.03 -7.39 27.89
C THR A 239 5.62 -6.72 29.20
N PRO A 240 4.87 -7.37 30.12
CA PRO A 240 4.65 -6.79 31.44
C PRO A 240 6.04 -6.48 32.02
N ALA A 241 6.25 -5.21 32.40
CA ALA A 241 7.48 -4.84 33.05
C ALA A 241 7.65 -5.79 34.25
N ASN A 242 8.73 -6.58 34.25
CA ASN A 242 9.10 -7.38 35.42
C ASN A 242 9.20 -6.44 36.61
N VAL A 243 8.23 -6.53 37.51
CA VAL A 243 8.24 -5.94 38.82
C VAL A 243 9.22 -6.72 39.70
#